data_fa95294fe2e2cc3c4390011c32956fb9
#
_entry.id   fa95294fe2e2cc3c4390011c32956fb9
#
_cell.length_a   1.000
_cell.length_b   1.000
_cell.length_c   1.000
_cell.angle_alpha   90.00
_cell.angle_beta   90.00
_cell.angle_gamma   90.00
#
_symmetry.space_group_name_H-M   'P 1'
#
loop_
_entity.id
_entity.type
_entity.pdbx_description
1 polymer ?
#
loop_
_entity_poly.entity_id
_entity_poly.type
_entity_poly.pdbx_seq_one_letter_code
_entity_poly.pdbx_strand_id
1 'polypeptide(L)' 'MLNTYTSFKLLYYALDSIFDETKEEGLGEFCSNMNPFIFADEGSADPAIYSNYKKQFEERFNKECSISEAYEFAKEYLNK' A
#
# COMPACT_ATOMS: atom_id res chain seq x y z
N MET A 1 14.07 5.31 -7.55
CA MET A 1 13.56 5.51 -6.18
C MET A 1 12.04 5.60 -6.18
N LEU A 2 11.42 5.12 -5.13
CA LEU A 2 9.97 5.11 -4.99
C LEU A 2 9.52 6.14 -3.97
N ASN A 3 8.55 6.99 -4.36
CA ASN A 3 7.91 7.88 -3.39
C ASN A 3 6.79 7.12 -2.68
N THR A 4 6.15 7.79 -1.72
CA THR A 4 5.10 7.19 -0.90
C THR A 4 3.99 6.56 -1.74
N TYR A 5 3.43 7.33 -2.67
CA TYR A 5 2.28 6.87 -3.45
C TYR A 5 2.65 5.73 -4.39
N THR A 6 3.82 5.80 -5.02
CA THR A 6 4.28 4.72 -5.91
C THR A 6 4.50 3.43 -5.12
N SER A 7 5.11 3.50 -3.93
CA SER A 7 5.30 2.31 -3.09
C SER A 7 3.96 1.75 -2.63
N PHE A 8 3.00 2.61 -2.33
CA PHE A 8 1.65 2.19 -1.94
C PHE A 8 0.96 1.44 -3.08
N LYS A 9 1.09 1.94 -4.31
CA LYS A 9 0.50 1.28 -5.48
C LYS A 9 1.12 -0.09 -5.74
N LEU A 10 2.44 -0.21 -5.55
CA LEU A 10 3.10 -1.51 -5.70
C LEU A 10 2.59 -2.52 -4.67
N LEU A 11 2.42 -2.09 -3.44
CA LEU A 11 1.86 -2.96 -2.41
C LEU A 11 0.44 -3.39 -2.78
N TYR A 12 -0.38 -2.45 -3.25
CA TYR A 12 -1.74 -2.75 -3.69
C TYR A 12 -1.74 -3.79 -4.82
N TYR A 13 -0.90 -3.62 -5.83
CA TYR A 13 -0.83 -4.58 -6.94
C TYR A 13 -0.43 -5.97 -6.45
N ALA A 14 0.53 -6.05 -5.54
CA ALA A 14 0.96 -7.33 -4.99
C ALA A 14 -0.16 -8.03 -4.24
N LEU A 15 -0.88 -7.30 -3.39
CA LEU A 15 -1.97 -7.86 -2.61
C LEU A 15 -3.15 -8.26 -3.50
N ASP A 16 -3.46 -7.45 -4.50
CA ASP A 16 -4.54 -7.73 -5.44
C ASP A 16 -4.25 -8.99 -6.25
N SER A 17 -2.99 -9.18 -6.64
CA SER A 17 -2.55 -10.38 -7.34
C SER A 17 -2.72 -11.63 -6.47
N ILE A 18 -2.36 -11.54 -5.20
CA ILE A 18 -2.52 -12.64 -4.25
C ILE A 18 -4.01 -12.94 -4.05
N PHE A 19 -4.84 -11.92 -3.93
CA PHE A 19 -6.28 -12.11 -3.83
C PHE A 19 -6.83 -12.82 -5.06
N ASP A 20 -6.36 -12.41 -6.24
CA ASP A 20 -6.83 -12.99 -7.50
C ASP A 20 -6.56 -14.49 -7.56
N GLU A 21 -5.44 -14.94 -7.00
CA GLU A 21 -5.09 -16.35 -6.92
C GLU A 21 -5.85 -17.11 -5.83
N THR A 22 -6.01 -16.51 -4.67
CA THR A 22 -6.54 -17.21 -3.49
C THR A 22 -8.03 -17.01 -3.25
N LYS A 23 -8.59 -15.89 -3.73
CA LYS A 23 -9.99 -15.49 -3.50
C LYS A 23 -10.35 -15.41 -2.00
N GLU A 24 -9.37 -15.09 -1.16
CA GLU A 24 -9.58 -14.98 0.26
C GLU A 24 -10.38 -13.71 0.58
N GLU A 25 -11.52 -13.83 1.27
CA GLU A 25 -12.48 -12.73 1.46
C GLU A 25 -11.90 -11.55 2.23
N GLY A 26 -11.19 -11.80 3.31
CA GLY A 26 -10.60 -10.73 4.10
C GLY A 26 -9.61 -9.91 3.32
N LEU A 27 -8.82 -10.57 2.47
CA LEU A 27 -7.86 -9.89 1.61
C LEU A 27 -8.57 -9.08 0.53
N GLY A 28 -9.65 -9.62 -0.04
CA GLY A 28 -10.44 -8.90 -1.04
C GLY A 28 -11.05 -7.63 -0.50
N GLU A 29 -11.59 -7.68 0.72
CA GLU A 29 -12.14 -6.51 1.38
C GLU A 29 -11.06 -5.47 1.66
N PHE A 30 -9.90 -5.92 2.15
CA PHE A 30 -8.77 -5.02 2.39
C PHE A 30 -8.32 -4.34 1.10
N CYS A 31 -8.19 -5.10 0.00
CA CYS A 31 -7.81 -4.54 -1.30
C CYS A 31 -8.82 -3.52 -1.81
N SER A 32 -10.11 -3.78 -1.63
CA SER A 32 -11.15 -2.82 -2.04
C SER A 32 -11.00 -1.49 -1.31
N ASN A 33 -10.74 -1.55 -0.01
CA ASN A 33 -10.58 -0.33 0.81
C ASN A 33 -9.25 0.37 0.53
N MET A 34 -8.24 -0.38 0.14
CA MET A 34 -6.91 0.14 -0.16
C MET A 34 -6.82 0.77 -1.56
N ASN A 35 -7.74 0.45 -2.47
CA ASN A 35 -7.65 0.77 -3.89
C ASN A 35 -7.25 2.24 -4.12
N PRO A 36 -6.08 2.50 -4.74
CA PRO A 36 -5.59 3.86 -4.96
C PRO A 36 -6.10 4.50 -6.24
N PHE A 37 -6.92 3.78 -7.02
CA PHE A 37 -7.33 4.22 -8.36
C PHE A 37 -8.77 4.74 -8.42
N ILE A 38 -9.47 4.82 -7.30
CA ILE A 38 -10.87 5.26 -7.27
C ILE A 38 -11.00 6.78 -7.45
N PHE A 39 -10.04 7.53 -6.91
CA PHE A 39 -10.06 9.00 -6.97
C PHE A 39 -8.93 9.52 -7.85
N ALA A 40 -9.12 10.72 -8.40
CA ALA A 40 -8.10 11.38 -9.21
C ALA A 40 -6.88 11.79 -8.38
N ASP A 41 -7.11 12.12 -7.11
CA ASP A 41 -6.04 12.52 -6.19
C ASP A 41 -5.37 11.30 -5.56
N GLU A 42 -4.16 11.51 -5.03
CA GLU A 42 -3.47 10.44 -4.30
C GLU A 42 -4.25 10.07 -3.05
N GLY A 43 -4.47 8.77 -2.88
CA GLY A 43 -5.23 8.29 -1.73
C GLY A 43 -5.65 6.84 -1.92
N SER A 44 -6.58 6.40 -1.07
CA SER A 44 -7.17 5.06 -1.14
C SER A 44 -8.69 5.20 -1.03
N ALA A 45 -9.43 4.13 -1.39
CA ALA A 45 -10.89 4.13 -1.30
C ALA A 45 -11.34 4.47 0.13
N ASP A 46 -10.67 3.87 1.13
CA ASP A 46 -10.77 4.31 2.51
C ASP A 46 -9.59 5.27 2.79
N PRO A 47 -9.82 6.57 2.91
CA PRO A 47 -8.72 7.52 3.04
C PRO A 47 -7.80 7.28 4.23
N ALA A 48 -8.31 6.65 5.28
CA ALA A 48 -7.52 6.36 6.48
C ALA A 48 -6.37 5.38 6.19
N ILE A 49 -6.56 4.47 5.25
CA ILE A 49 -5.53 3.48 4.91
C ILE A 49 -4.31 4.17 4.31
N TYR A 50 -4.50 5.00 3.30
CA TYR A 50 -3.38 5.70 2.69
C TYR A 50 -2.75 6.72 3.65
N SER A 51 -3.56 7.44 4.40
CA SER A 51 -3.05 8.39 5.39
C SER A 51 -2.13 7.72 6.40
N ASN A 52 -2.52 6.56 6.90
CA ASN A 52 -1.73 5.79 7.86
C ASN A 52 -0.43 5.29 7.23
N TYR A 53 -0.52 4.75 6.01
CA TYR A 53 0.65 4.29 5.27
C TYR A 53 1.63 5.43 5.03
N LYS A 54 1.13 6.56 4.56
CA LYS A 54 1.93 7.74 4.27
C LYS A 54 2.68 8.23 5.50
N LYS A 55 1.99 8.29 6.64
CA LYS A 55 2.61 8.73 7.88
C LYS A 55 3.78 7.82 8.26
N GLN A 56 3.58 6.51 8.23
CA GLN A 56 4.61 5.55 8.58
C GLN A 56 5.76 5.57 7.59
N PHE A 57 5.46 5.69 6.29
CA PHE A 57 6.47 5.77 5.25
C PHE A 57 7.37 6.99 5.43
N GLU A 58 6.76 8.16 5.64
CA GLU A 58 7.50 9.42 5.79
C GLU A 58 8.33 9.46 7.08
N GLU A 59 7.84 8.85 8.13
CA GLU A 59 8.61 8.73 9.37
C GLU A 59 9.87 7.88 9.17
N ARG A 60 9.81 6.90 8.28
CA ARG A 60 10.94 5.99 8.06
C ARG A 60 11.89 6.46 6.97
N PHE A 61 11.39 6.97 5.86
CA PHE A 61 12.18 7.26 4.66
C PHE A 61 12.20 8.73 4.26
N ASN A 62 11.41 9.55 4.90
CA ASN A 62 11.19 10.94 4.54
C ASN A 62 10.43 11.05 3.21
N LYS A 63 11.09 11.03 2.05
CA LYS A 63 10.43 11.24 0.75
C LYS A 63 10.46 10.03 -0.16
N GLU A 64 11.53 9.28 -0.16
CA GLU A 64 11.75 8.21 -1.13
C GLU A 64 12.52 7.05 -0.52
N CYS A 65 12.39 5.87 -1.13
CA CYS A 65 13.16 4.70 -0.76
C CYS A 65 13.48 3.86 -1.99
N SER A 66 14.40 2.91 -1.84
CA SER A 66 14.68 1.93 -2.87
C SER A 66 13.61 0.85 -2.89
N ILE A 67 13.61 0.01 -3.95
CA ILE A 67 12.68 -1.11 -4.05
C ILE A 67 12.89 -2.09 -2.88
N SER A 68 14.15 -2.37 -2.52
CA SER A 68 14.46 -3.26 -1.38
C SER A 68 13.91 -2.71 -0.07
N GLU A 69 14.08 -1.42 0.15
CA GLU A 69 13.55 -0.76 1.35
C GLU A 69 12.03 -0.78 1.38
N ALA A 70 11.39 -0.55 0.23
CA ALA A 70 9.93 -0.60 0.13
C ALA A 70 9.40 -1.99 0.44
N TYR A 71 10.07 -3.03 -0.03
CA TYR A 71 9.71 -4.41 0.24
C TYR A 71 9.77 -4.73 1.74
N GLU A 72 10.86 -4.34 2.39
CA GLU A 72 11.00 -4.55 3.84
C GLU A 72 9.94 -3.77 4.62
N PHE A 73 9.69 -2.52 4.21
CA PHE A 73 8.67 -1.69 4.84
C PHE A 73 7.27 -2.32 4.68
N ALA A 74 6.96 -2.85 3.50
CA ALA A 74 5.67 -3.49 3.25
C ALA A 74 5.46 -4.69 4.17
N LYS A 75 6.48 -5.51 4.38
CA LYS A 75 6.41 -6.65 5.29
C LYS A 75 6.10 -6.19 6.72
N GLU A 76 6.80 -5.17 7.19
CA GLU A 76 6.56 -4.62 8.53
C GLU A 76 5.15 -4.02 8.65
N TYR A 77 4.72 -3.28 7.63
CA TYR A 77 3.42 -2.65 7.60
C TYR A 77 2.30 -3.69 7.70
N LEU A 78 2.42 -4.78 6.95
CA LEU A 78 1.39 -5.82 6.93
C LEU A 78 1.37 -6.68 8.20
N ASN A 79 2.45 -6.68 8.97
CA ASN A 79 2.55 -7.48 10.18
C ASN A 79 2.12 -6.72 11.45
N LYS A 80 1.60 -5.54 11.32
CA LYS A 80 1.11 -4.76 12.45
C LYS A 80 -0.33 -5.06 12.80
#